data_ffece06bbf99982bcb10ea8541e25413
#
_entry.id   ffece06bbf99982bcb10ea8541e25413
#
_cell.length_a   1.000
_cell.length_b   1.000
_cell.length_c   1.000
_cell.angle_alpha   90.00
_cell.angle_beta   90.00
_cell.angle_gamma   90.00
#
_symmetry.space_group_name_H-M   'P 1'
#
loop_
_entity.id
_entity.type
_entity.pdbx_description
1 polymer ?
#
loop_
_entity_poly.entity_id
_entity_poly.type
_entity_poly.pdbx_seq_one_letter_code
_entity_poly.pdbx_strand_id
1 'polypeptide(L)'
;MTLTVIGFKVIGIFDANPRLEGLAVHGIEIKMVDELEEFIKTHEIHVATLTVPKKNARTIASQLEEWGIRAIWNFAPTDLHVSDDVCVKNVHLDESLMTLSYNFRNRGKEKYSYHSYMDD
;
A
#
# COMPACT_ATOMS: atom_id res chain seq x y z
N MET A 1 -6.27 2.93 -4.13
CA MET A 1 -4.81 2.92 -4.07
C MET A 1 -4.38 3.10 -2.63
N THR A 2 -3.66 2.16 -2.11
CA THR A 2 -3.21 2.21 -0.72
C THR A 2 -1.73 1.85 -0.63
N LEU A 3 -1.01 2.60 0.16
CA LEU A 3 0.38 2.32 0.45
C LEU A 3 0.56 2.32 1.96
N THR A 4 1.08 1.22 2.47
CA THR A 4 1.30 1.04 3.90
C THR A 4 2.80 0.97 4.17
N VAL A 5 3.26 1.70 5.15
CA VAL A 5 4.66 1.64 5.56
C VAL A 5 4.76 0.99 6.93
N ILE A 6 5.77 0.14 7.09
CA ILE A 6 5.90 -0.73 8.25
C ILE A 6 7.27 -0.55 8.90
N GLY A 7 7.29 -0.23 10.19
CA GLY A 7 8.45 -0.32 11.05
C GLY A 7 8.36 -1.63 11.81
N PHE A 8 8.31 -1.60 13.12
CA PHE A 8 7.98 -2.79 13.90
C PHE A 8 6.52 -3.18 13.75
N LYS A 9 5.68 -2.21 13.38
CA LYS A 9 4.25 -2.37 13.16
C LYS A 9 3.87 -1.42 12.05
N VAL A 10 2.62 -1.44 11.62
CA VAL A 10 2.13 -0.47 10.65
C VAL A 10 2.20 0.91 11.29
N ILE A 11 2.93 1.82 10.68
CA ILE A 11 3.13 3.16 11.21
C ILE A 11 2.56 4.25 10.30
N GLY A 12 2.17 3.92 9.08
CA GLY A 12 1.57 4.89 8.19
C GLY A 12 0.77 4.22 7.09
N ILE A 13 -0.33 4.85 6.70
CA ILE A 13 -1.18 4.42 5.60
C ILE A 13 -1.43 5.64 4.72
N PHE A 14 -1.19 5.49 3.42
CA PHE A 14 -1.27 6.60 2.47
C PHE A 14 -2.15 6.24 1.29
N ASP A 15 -2.94 7.20 0.84
CA ASP A 15 -3.83 7.00 -0.29
C ASP A 15 -3.93 8.29 -1.10
N ALA A 16 -4.23 8.16 -2.39
CA ALA A 16 -4.42 9.30 -3.27
C ALA A 16 -5.86 9.82 -3.25
N ASN A 17 -6.79 9.05 -2.69
CA ASN A 17 -8.20 9.41 -2.67
C ASN A 17 -8.47 10.38 -1.52
N PRO A 18 -8.81 11.66 -1.82
CA PRO A 18 -9.02 12.64 -0.76
C PRO A 18 -10.20 12.33 0.16
N ARG A 19 -11.12 11.46 -0.27
CA ARG A 19 -12.24 11.06 0.58
C ARG A 19 -11.81 10.21 1.76
N LEU A 20 -10.63 9.61 1.68
CA LEU A 20 -10.11 8.76 2.75
C LEU A 20 -9.27 9.52 3.74
N GLU A 21 -8.91 10.76 3.43
CA GLU A 21 -8.05 11.55 4.31
C GLU A 21 -8.69 11.72 5.69
N GLY A 22 -7.91 11.43 6.72
CA GLY A 22 -8.36 11.59 8.10
C GLY A 22 -9.13 10.41 8.66
N LEU A 23 -9.54 9.45 7.82
CA LEU A 23 -10.17 8.23 8.31
C LEU A 23 -9.10 7.37 8.99
N ALA A 24 -9.49 6.60 9.99
CA ALA A 24 -8.56 5.76 10.72
C ALA A 24 -8.80 4.28 10.45
N VAL A 25 -7.71 3.53 10.29
CA VAL A 25 -7.73 2.09 10.16
C VAL A 25 -6.87 1.54 11.29
N HIS A 26 -7.48 0.80 12.20
CA HIS A 26 -6.80 0.28 13.39
C HIS A 26 -6.04 1.37 14.16
N GLY A 27 -6.67 2.54 14.26
CA GLY A 27 -6.09 3.67 15.00
C GLY A 27 -5.06 4.47 14.24
N ILE A 28 -4.79 4.12 12.98
CA ILE A 28 -3.81 4.83 12.15
C ILE A 28 -4.56 5.68 11.12
N GLU A 29 -4.33 6.97 11.18
CA GLU A 29 -4.98 7.91 10.27
C GLU A 29 -4.44 7.78 8.86
N ILE A 30 -5.33 7.75 7.88
CA ILE A 30 -4.94 7.73 6.47
C ILE A 30 -4.51 9.13 6.06
N LYS A 31 -3.32 9.21 5.51
CA LYS A 31 -2.74 10.45 5.02
C LYS A 31 -2.70 10.46 3.49
N MET A 32 -2.53 11.61 2.91
CA MET A 32 -2.41 11.72 1.47
C MET A 32 -1.00 11.40 1.01
N VAL A 33 -0.88 10.93 -0.23
CA VAL A 33 0.42 10.49 -0.77
C VAL A 33 1.43 11.63 -0.89
N ASP A 34 0.99 12.88 -0.93
CA ASP A 34 1.92 14.01 -0.97
C ASP A 34 2.68 14.22 0.34
N GLU A 35 2.24 13.57 1.42
CA GLU A 35 2.96 13.59 2.70
C GLU A 35 3.92 12.41 2.84
N LEU A 36 3.96 11.52 1.86
CA LEU A 36 4.69 10.25 1.96
C LEU A 36 6.20 10.47 2.02
N GLU A 37 6.73 11.34 1.18
CA GLU A 37 8.17 11.56 1.10
C GLU A 37 8.74 12.02 2.45
N GLU A 38 8.11 13.03 3.05
CA GLU A 38 8.54 13.54 4.34
C GLU A 38 8.42 12.48 5.42
N PHE A 39 7.33 11.73 5.40
CA PHE A 39 7.12 10.68 6.39
C PHE A 39 8.23 9.62 6.31
N ILE A 40 8.60 9.20 5.11
CA ILE A 40 9.65 8.22 4.92
C ILE A 40 10.99 8.75 5.43
N LYS A 41 11.25 10.02 5.18
CA LYS A 41 12.54 10.63 5.58
C LYS A 41 12.65 10.89 7.07
N THR A 42 11.53 10.94 7.78
CA THR A 42 11.50 11.26 9.21
C THR A 42 11.20 10.07 10.11
N HIS A 43 10.94 8.91 9.54
CA HIS A 43 10.62 7.70 10.31
C HIS A 43 11.49 6.54 9.84
N GLU A 44 11.69 5.58 10.72
CA GLU A 44 12.39 4.36 10.37
C GLU A 44 11.40 3.39 9.72
N ILE A 45 11.57 3.17 8.41
CA ILE A 45 10.69 2.32 7.62
C ILE A 45 11.43 1.06 7.22
N HIS A 46 10.86 -0.10 7.51
CA HIS A 46 11.46 -1.38 7.16
C HIS A 46 10.92 -1.91 5.84
N VAL A 47 9.62 -1.78 5.61
CA VAL A 47 8.96 -2.32 4.42
C VAL A 47 7.84 -1.38 3.98
N ALA A 48 7.72 -1.19 2.67
CA ALA A 48 6.57 -0.53 2.08
C ALA A 48 5.71 -1.58 1.37
N THR A 49 4.42 -1.58 1.64
CA THR A 49 3.47 -2.49 1.01
C THR A 49 2.65 -1.72 -0.02
N LEU A 50 2.69 -2.18 -1.26
CA LEU A 50 1.99 -1.53 -2.37
C LEU A 50 0.75 -2.30 -2.77
N THR A 51 -0.41 -1.61 -2.73
CA THR A 51 -1.67 -2.13 -3.24
C THR A 51 -2.28 -1.08 -4.16
N VAL A 52 -1.53 -0.76 -5.21
CA VAL A 52 -1.85 0.34 -6.12
C VAL A 52 -2.19 -0.20 -7.50
N PRO A 53 -2.90 0.57 -8.35
CA PRO A 53 -3.17 0.15 -9.71
C PRO A 53 -1.88 -0.07 -10.51
N LYS A 54 -1.95 -0.99 -11.48
CA LYS A 54 -0.83 -1.33 -12.33
C LYS A 54 -0.12 -0.10 -12.91
N LYS A 55 -0.90 0.86 -13.39
CA LYS A 55 -0.35 2.05 -14.05
C LYS A 55 0.47 2.94 -13.12
N ASN A 56 0.27 2.82 -11.81
CA ASN A 56 0.96 3.65 -10.82
C ASN A 56 2.13 2.94 -10.15
N ALA A 57 2.15 1.61 -10.24
CA ALA A 57 3.05 0.80 -9.41
C ALA A 57 4.53 1.10 -9.64
N ARG A 58 4.94 1.19 -10.89
CA ARG A 58 6.36 1.41 -11.22
C ARG A 58 6.83 2.80 -10.81
N THR A 59 5.99 3.81 -11.03
CA THR A 59 6.32 5.18 -10.66
C THR A 59 6.50 5.28 -9.15
N ILE A 60 5.56 4.71 -8.39
CA ILE A 60 5.62 4.74 -6.94
C ILE A 60 6.83 3.97 -6.43
N ALA A 61 7.13 2.80 -7.01
CA ALA A 61 8.29 2.02 -6.61
C ALA A 61 9.59 2.79 -6.82
N SER A 62 9.73 3.49 -7.93
CA SER A 62 10.90 4.31 -8.21
C SER A 62 11.06 5.43 -7.20
N GLN A 63 9.94 6.07 -6.82
CA GLN A 63 9.96 7.12 -5.82
C GLN A 63 10.35 6.57 -4.45
N LEU A 64 9.82 5.41 -4.07
CA LEU A 64 10.16 4.77 -2.80
C LEU A 64 11.64 4.46 -2.72
N GLU A 65 12.20 3.95 -3.81
CA GLU A 65 13.63 3.66 -3.88
C GLU A 65 14.44 4.94 -3.73
N GLU A 66 14.04 5.98 -4.43
CA GLU A 66 14.71 7.28 -4.35
C GLU A 66 14.69 7.85 -2.94
N TRP A 67 13.61 7.63 -2.21
CA TRP A 67 13.47 8.13 -0.84
C TRP A 67 14.12 7.22 0.21
N GLY A 68 14.75 6.14 -0.20
CA GLY A 68 15.52 5.30 0.70
C GLY A 68 14.86 4.02 1.15
N ILE A 69 13.71 3.66 0.61
CA ILE A 69 13.06 2.38 0.92
C ILE A 69 13.86 1.25 0.28
N ARG A 70 14.16 0.21 1.04
CA ARG A 70 14.98 -0.92 0.58
C ARG A 70 14.25 -2.25 0.59
N ALA A 71 12.97 -2.27 0.99
CA ALA A 71 12.16 -3.48 0.95
C ALA A 71 10.74 -3.11 0.56
N ILE A 72 10.20 -3.76 -0.47
CA ILE A 72 8.86 -3.50 -0.99
C ILE A 72 8.11 -4.82 -1.11
N TRP A 73 6.92 -4.85 -0.56
CA TRP A 73 5.99 -5.97 -0.72
C TRP A 73 4.93 -5.54 -1.71
N ASN A 74 5.03 -6.05 -2.93
CA ASN A 74 4.22 -5.58 -4.05
C ASN A 74 3.01 -6.48 -4.30
N PHE A 75 1.82 -5.94 -4.06
CA PHE A 75 0.56 -6.60 -4.37
C PHE A 75 -0.10 -6.02 -5.63
N ALA A 76 0.52 -5.04 -6.29
CA ALA A 76 0.00 -4.50 -7.53
C ALA A 76 0.10 -5.56 -8.63
N PRO A 77 -0.83 -5.56 -9.61
CA PRO A 77 -0.86 -6.60 -10.65
C PRO A 77 0.18 -6.35 -11.75
N THR A 78 1.39 -6.07 -11.37
CA THR A 78 2.52 -5.94 -12.28
C THR A 78 3.81 -6.16 -11.49
N ASP A 79 4.81 -6.74 -12.12
CA ASP A 79 6.09 -6.93 -11.48
C ASP A 79 6.85 -5.62 -11.44
N LEU A 80 7.57 -5.39 -10.36
CA LEU A 80 8.41 -4.23 -10.20
C LEU A 80 9.84 -4.59 -10.53
N HIS A 81 10.51 -3.67 -11.20
CA HIS A 81 11.93 -3.76 -11.52
C HIS A 81 12.62 -2.58 -10.88
N VAL A 82 13.37 -2.87 -9.83
CA VAL A 82 14.12 -1.87 -9.07
C VAL A 82 15.58 -2.26 -9.07
N SER A 83 16.43 -1.41 -8.51
CA SER A 83 17.86 -1.72 -8.44
C SER A 83 18.12 -2.90 -7.50
N ASP A 84 19.30 -3.52 -7.62
CA ASP A 84 19.66 -4.73 -6.88
C ASP A 84 19.73 -4.52 -5.37
N ASP A 85 19.84 -3.29 -4.91
CA ASP A 85 19.90 -3.00 -3.49
C ASP A 85 18.51 -2.83 -2.85
N VAL A 86 17.46 -3.03 -3.63
CA VAL A 86 16.07 -3.03 -3.11
C VAL A 86 15.50 -4.44 -3.22
N CYS A 87 15.05 -4.97 -2.09
CA CYS A 87 14.37 -6.26 -2.05
C CYS A 87 12.90 -6.08 -2.42
N VAL A 88 12.42 -6.80 -3.41
CA VAL A 88 11.02 -6.77 -3.80
C VAL A 88 10.44 -8.17 -3.74
N LYS A 89 9.31 -8.30 -3.07
CA LYS A 89 8.49 -9.50 -3.13
C LYS A 89 7.26 -9.18 -3.96
N ASN A 90 7.16 -9.79 -5.14
CA ASN A 90 6.00 -9.63 -6.01
C ASN A 90 5.00 -10.75 -5.69
N VAL A 91 3.80 -10.38 -5.26
CA VAL A 91 2.73 -11.32 -4.97
C VAL A 91 1.72 -11.23 -6.10
N HIS A 92 1.61 -12.30 -6.88
CA HIS A 92 0.70 -12.32 -8.02
C HIS A 92 -0.68 -12.80 -7.59
N LEU A 93 -1.64 -11.89 -7.68
CA LEU A 93 -3.05 -12.23 -7.55
C LEU A 93 -3.63 -12.09 -8.95
N ASP A 94 -4.27 -13.14 -9.44
CA ASP A 94 -4.89 -13.04 -10.74
C ASP A 94 -6.12 -12.14 -10.66
N GLU A 95 -6.57 -11.68 -11.83
CA GLU A 95 -7.67 -10.73 -11.91
C GLU A 95 -8.96 -11.28 -11.33
N SER A 96 -9.22 -12.57 -11.54
CA SER A 96 -10.42 -13.22 -11.01
C SER A 96 -10.44 -13.20 -9.49
N LEU A 97 -9.29 -13.48 -8.87
CA LEU A 97 -9.19 -13.49 -7.43
C LEU A 97 -9.36 -12.08 -6.87
N MET A 98 -8.80 -11.08 -7.53
CA MET A 98 -8.94 -9.69 -7.11
C MET A 98 -10.40 -9.24 -7.21
N THR A 99 -11.09 -9.61 -8.26
CA THR A 99 -12.50 -9.31 -8.44
C THR A 99 -13.34 -9.96 -7.36
N LEU A 100 -13.05 -11.21 -7.04
CA LEU A 100 -13.77 -11.92 -5.98
C LEU A 100 -13.58 -11.23 -4.63
N SER A 101 -12.36 -10.84 -4.31
CA SER A 101 -12.06 -10.13 -3.07
C SER A 101 -12.80 -8.81 -2.99
N TYR A 102 -12.85 -8.07 -4.07
CA TYR A 102 -13.58 -6.80 -4.13
C TYR A 102 -15.07 -7.00 -3.87
N ASN A 103 -15.68 -7.98 -4.57
CA ASN A 103 -17.10 -8.24 -4.41
C ASN A 103 -17.44 -8.73 -3.01
N PHE A 104 -16.61 -9.57 -2.45
CA PHE A 104 -16.78 -10.07 -1.08
C PHE A 104 -16.73 -8.91 -0.09
N ARG A 105 -15.78 -8.02 -0.24
CA ARG A 105 -15.63 -6.86 0.62
C ARG A 105 -16.85 -5.94 0.55
N ASN A 106 -17.35 -5.68 -0.64
CA ASN A 106 -18.53 -4.84 -0.82
C ASN A 106 -19.76 -5.40 -0.14
N ARG A 107 -19.94 -6.72 -0.16
CA ARG A 107 -21.04 -7.37 0.53
C ARG A 107 -20.85 -7.33 2.03
N GLY A 108 -19.65 -7.57 2.49
CA GLY A 108 -19.36 -7.70 3.91
C GLY A 108 -19.44 -6.40 4.66
N LYS A 109 -19.18 -5.29 4.03
CA LYS A 109 -19.14 -4.01 4.73
C LYS A 109 -20.50 -3.59 5.29
N GLU A 110 -21.57 -4.22 4.84
CA GLU A 110 -22.90 -3.98 5.38
C GLU A 110 -23.15 -4.78 6.64
N LYS A 111 -22.35 -5.79 6.90
CA LYS A 111 -22.56 -6.73 8.00
C LYS A 111 -21.47 -6.63 9.05
N TYR A 112 -20.22 -6.53 8.63
CA TYR A 112 -19.08 -6.48 9.53
C TYR A 112 -17.88 -5.96 8.78
N SER A 113 -16.83 -5.64 9.48
CA SER A 113 -15.68 -4.94 8.92
C SER A 113 -14.51 -5.85 8.56
N TYR A 114 -14.78 -6.99 7.94
CA TYR A 114 -13.69 -7.86 7.50
C TYR A 114 -12.81 -7.21 6.43
N HIS A 115 -13.29 -6.17 5.80
CA HIS A 115 -12.52 -5.43 4.80
C HIS A 115 -11.22 -4.86 5.37
N SER A 116 -11.05 -4.86 6.67
CA SER A 116 -9.78 -4.47 7.27
C SER A 116 -8.64 -5.38 6.88
N TYR A 117 -8.91 -6.54 6.36
CA TYR A 117 -7.88 -7.41 5.81
C TYR A 117 -7.59 -7.13 4.35
N MET A 118 -8.61 -6.65 3.67
CA MET A 118 -8.59 -6.59 2.21
C MET A 118 -8.23 -5.21 1.72
N ASP A 119 -8.54 -4.26 2.52
CA ASP A 119 -8.26 -2.91 2.18
C ASP A 119 -6.83 -2.61 2.23
N ASP A 120 -6.78 -2.78 2.47
CA ASP A 120 -5.80 -2.11 2.53
C ASP A 120 -5.59 -1.50 2.12
#